data_ffdd34ae0d6f527c3b52dd1189902f91
#
_entry.id   ffdd34ae0d6f527c3b52dd1189902f91
#
_cell.length_a   1.000
_cell.length_b   1.000
_cell.length_c   1.000
_cell.angle_alpha   90.00
_cell.angle_beta   90.00
_cell.angle_gamma   90.00
#
_symmetry.space_group_name_H-M   'P 1'
#
loop_
_entity.id
_entity.type
_entity.pdbx_description
1 polymer ?
#
loop_
_entity_poly.entity_id
_entity_poly.type
_entity_poly.pdbx_seq_one_letter_code
_entity_poly.pdbx_strand_id
1 'polypeptide(L)'
;LDEAAARLKAHGRSPAPSEPDLQRAQDYFLTSWLGRNGVAGTSSYNRGFCRRFTKNGGHAATRFTSAVASIPAWRRRMRAVTILSECGIGLIKRIEDANGVVIYVDPPYFVKGADYVHDFTHDDHTRLALALRRFTRTRVVVSYYDHPRIAELYPGWTARRIEVT
;
A
#
# COMPACT_ATOMS: atom_id res chain seq x y z
N LEU A 1 -16.19 5.75 16.43
CA LEU A 1 -15.78 5.23 15.13
C LEU A 1 -16.41 6.02 13.99
N ASP A 2 -17.71 6.28 14.04
CA ASP A 2 -18.42 7.02 12.99
C ASP A 2 -17.96 8.48 12.89
N GLU A 3 -17.64 9.13 13.99
CA GLU A 3 -17.04 10.46 14.00
C GLU A 3 -15.63 10.46 13.38
N ALA A 4 -14.80 9.47 13.72
CA ALA A 4 -13.49 9.32 13.11
C ALA A 4 -13.58 9.13 11.59
N ALA A 5 -14.50 8.31 11.14
CA ALA A 5 -14.75 8.11 9.71
C ALA A 5 -15.28 9.38 9.02
N ALA A 6 -16.15 10.14 9.70
CA ALA A 6 -16.67 11.41 9.18
C ALA A 6 -15.55 12.45 9.05
N ARG A 7 -14.66 12.57 10.04
CA ARG A 7 -13.49 13.46 9.96
C ARG A 7 -12.55 13.05 8.83
N LEU A 8 -12.25 11.76 8.67
CA LEU A 8 -11.42 11.30 7.54
C LEU A 8 -12.04 11.62 6.19
N LYS A 9 -13.34 11.44 6.06
CA LYS A 9 -14.06 11.79 4.83
C LYS A 9 -14.03 13.29 4.55
N ALA A 10 -14.13 14.13 5.59
CA ALA A 10 -14.03 15.59 5.46
C ALA A 10 -12.63 16.05 5.02
N HIS A 11 -11.57 15.37 5.48
CA HIS A 11 -10.21 15.64 4.97
C HIS A 11 -10.05 15.29 3.49
N GLY A 12 -10.86 14.38 2.96
CA GLY A 12 -10.86 14.02 1.55
C GLY A 12 -9.48 13.63 1.04
N ARG A 13 -9.16 14.10 -0.17
CA ARG A 13 -7.85 13.92 -0.82
C ARG A 13 -6.88 15.08 -0.55
N SER A 14 -7.08 15.82 0.53
CA SER A 14 -6.16 16.90 0.89
C SER A 14 -4.71 16.39 0.94
N PRO A 15 -3.75 17.15 0.43
CA PRO A 15 -2.34 16.80 0.53
C PRO A 15 -1.96 16.56 2.00
N ALA A 16 -0.91 15.78 2.21
CA ALA A 16 -0.39 15.56 3.55
C ALA A 16 -0.07 16.92 4.19
N PRO A 17 -0.49 17.15 5.45
CA PRO A 17 -0.13 18.38 6.15
C PRO A 17 1.39 18.46 6.31
N SER A 18 1.92 19.69 6.33
CA SER A 18 3.35 19.94 6.59
C SER A 18 3.78 19.54 8.01
N GLU A 19 2.84 19.55 8.94
CA GLU A 19 3.04 19.15 10.33
C GLU A 19 2.30 17.83 10.64
N PRO A 20 2.79 17.03 11.61
CA PRO A 20 2.12 15.78 12.01
C PRO A 20 0.71 16.03 12.50
N ASP A 21 -0.27 15.43 11.83
CA ASP A 21 -1.68 15.46 12.22
C ASP A 21 -2.01 14.18 13.01
N LEU A 22 -1.88 14.28 14.32
CA LEU A 22 -2.13 13.17 15.23
C LEU A 22 -3.60 12.75 15.25
N GLN A 23 -4.53 13.70 15.11
CA GLN A 23 -5.96 13.38 15.08
C GLN A 23 -6.31 12.57 13.83
N ARG A 24 -5.82 12.98 12.68
CA ARG A 24 -5.99 12.26 11.41
C ARG A 24 -5.36 10.86 11.46
N ALA A 25 -4.17 10.75 12.02
CA ALA A 25 -3.50 9.47 12.20
C ALA A 25 -4.28 8.53 13.13
N GLN A 26 -4.81 9.05 14.24
CA GLN A 26 -5.65 8.30 15.17
C GLN A 26 -6.96 7.85 14.50
N ASP A 27 -7.63 8.73 13.79
CA ASP A 27 -8.87 8.42 13.09
C ASP A 27 -8.64 7.34 12.03
N TYR A 28 -7.55 7.44 11.28
CA TYR A 28 -7.16 6.42 10.30
C TYR A 28 -6.87 5.06 10.97
N PHE A 29 -6.15 5.06 12.08
CA PHE A 29 -5.84 3.85 12.83
C PHE A 29 -7.10 3.19 13.38
N LEU A 30 -7.99 3.96 14.02
CA LEU A 30 -9.25 3.48 14.56
C LEU A 30 -10.14 2.87 13.46
N THR A 31 -10.31 3.58 12.36
CA THR A 31 -11.17 3.12 11.26
C THR A 31 -10.60 1.90 10.54
N SER A 32 -9.27 1.81 10.40
CA SER A 32 -8.61 0.66 9.79
C SER A 32 -8.70 -0.61 10.63
N TRP A 33 -8.60 -0.51 11.96
CA TRP A 33 -8.60 -1.66 12.85
C TRP A 33 -9.99 -2.08 13.32
N LEU A 34 -10.89 -1.14 13.51
CA LEU A 34 -12.22 -1.38 14.06
C LEU A 34 -13.34 -1.29 13.02
N GLY A 35 -13.08 -0.69 11.87
CA GLY A 35 -14.05 -0.58 10.78
C GLY A 35 -14.37 -1.92 10.12
N ARG A 36 -15.59 -2.05 9.61
CA ARG A 36 -16.13 -3.30 9.06
C ARG A 36 -15.27 -3.88 7.92
N ASN A 37 -14.72 -3.03 7.07
CA ASN A 37 -13.95 -3.45 5.89
C ASN A 37 -12.44 -3.20 6.03
N GLY A 38 -11.99 -2.56 7.12
CA GLY A 38 -10.58 -2.22 7.31
C GLY A 38 -9.98 -1.29 6.25
N VAL A 39 -10.82 -0.67 5.42
CA VAL A 39 -10.42 0.12 4.25
C VAL A 39 -10.72 1.59 4.53
N ALA A 40 -9.97 2.18 5.47
CA ALA A 40 -10.11 3.59 5.80
C ALA A 40 -9.71 4.46 4.59
N GLY A 41 -10.52 5.45 4.29
CA GLY A 41 -10.22 6.42 3.23
C GLY A 41 -10.61 6.01 1.81
N THR A 42 -11.31 4.88 1.62
CA THR A 42 -11.88 4.49 0.32
C THR A 42 -13.35 4.86 0.22
N SER A 43 -13.86 4.98 -1.04
CA SER A 43 -15.28 5.17 -1.32
C SER A 43 -16.17 4.03 -0.80
N SER A 44 -15.59 2.85 -0.60
CA SER A 44 -16.25 1.61 -0.14
C SER A 44 -16.32 1.50 1.39
N TYR A 45 -15.95 2.53 2.17
CA TYR A 45 -16.03 2.49 3.61
C TYR A 45 -17.49 2.38 4.07
N ASN A 46 -17.90 1.18 4.46
CA ASN A 46 -19.19 0.95 5.11
C ASN A 46 -19.07 1.24 6.61
N ARG A 47 -19.88 2.18 7.08
CA ARG A 47 -20.00 2.54 8.51
C ARG A 47 -20.30 1.28 9.34
N GLY A 48 -19.67 1.17 10.49
CA GLY A 48 -19.98 0.15 11.47
C GLY A 48 -18.76 -0.55 12.06
N PHE A 49 -18.96 -1.10 13.24
CA PHE A 49 -17.96 -1.84 13.99
C PHE A 49 -17.84 -3.27 13.46
N CYS A 50 -16.61 -3.74 13.27
CA CYS A 50 -16.35 -5.11 12.83
C CYS A 50 -16.59 -6.09 13.99
N ARG A 51 -17.71 -6.80 13.96
CA ARG A 51 -18.04 -7.89 14.90
C ARG A 51 -17.61 -9.26 14.37
N ARG A 52 -16.43 -9.38 13.80
CA ARG A 52 -15.96 -10.69 13.33
C ARG A 52 -15.53 -11.55 14.52
N PHE A 53 -16.29 -12.63 14.74
CA PHE A 53 -15.88 -13.76 15.54
C PHE A 53 -15.32 -14.81 14.57
N THR A 54 -14.03 -14.81 14.32
CA THR A 54 -13.42 -15.86 13.51
C THR A 54 -12.87 -16.94 14.43
N LYS A 55 -13.07 -18.21 14.04
CA LYS A 55 -12.61 -19.38 14.78
C LYS A 55 -11.12 -19.31 15.15
N ASN A 56 -10.31 -18.61 14.35
CA ASN A 56 -8.86 -18.45 14.51
C ASN A 56 -8.38 -16.98 14.63
N GLY A 57 -9.28 -15.99 14.66
CA GLY A 57 -8.90 -14.58 14.48
C GLY A 57 -8.98 -13.68 15.70
N GLY A 58 -9.37 -14.20 16.85
CA GLY A 58 -9.53 -13.41 18.08
C GLY A 58 -10.65 -12.36 18.03
N HIS A 59 -11.02 -11.85 19.17
CA HIS A 59 -12.00 -10.76 19.32
C HIS A 59 -11.40 -9.43 18.78
N ALA A 60 -12.23 -8.59 18.19
CA ALA A 60 -11.78 -7.29 17.63
C ALA A 60 -11.02 -6.43 18.66
N ALA A 61 -11.45 -6.43 19.92
CA ALA A 61 -10.77 -5.74 21.00
C ALA A 61 -9.36 -6.28 21.27
N THR A 62 -9.18 -7.60 21.27
CA THR A 62 -7.86 -8.23 21.45
C THR A 62 -6.91 -7.86 20.33
N ARG A 63 -7.38 -7.89 19.07
CA ARG A 63 -6.60 -7.48 17.92
C ARG A 63 -6.21 -6.01 17.99
N PHE A 64 -7.13 -5.15 18.37
CA PHE A 64 -6.88 -3.72 18.56
C PHE A 64 -5.84 -3.47 19.66
N THR A 65 -5.99 -4.11 20.82
CA THR A 65 -5.02 -4.03 21.93
C THR A 65 -3.63 -4.48 21.49
N SER A 66 -3.52 -5.58 20.73
CA SER A 66 -2.26 -6.05 20.19
C SER A 66 -1.64 -5.06 19.19
N ALA A 67 -2.47 -4.44 18.35
CA ALA A 67 -2.02 -3.40 17.42
C ALA A 67 -1.47 -2.18 18.18
N VAL A 68 -2.18 -1.70 19.21
CA VAL A 68 -1.72 -0.60 20.06
C VAL A 68 -0.40 -0.96 20.75
N ALA A 69 -0.30 -2.15 21.31
CA ALA A 69 0.92 -2.63 21.99
C ALA A 69 2.12 -2.73 21.03
N SER A 70 1.89 -2.90 19.73
CA SER A 70 2.96 -2.98 18.72
C SER A 70 3.49 -1.61 18.27
N ILE A 71 2.80 -0.49 18.57
CA ILE A 71 3.20 0.87 18.15
C ILE A 71 4.66 1.23 18.53
N PRO A 72 5.15 0.93 19.74
CA PRO A 72 6.55 1.21 20.08
C PRO A 72 7.56 0.48 19.17
N ALA A 73 7.25 -0.75 18.77
CA ALA A 73 8.09 -1.53 17.84
C ALA A 73 8.05 -0.92 16.44
N TRP A 74 6.88 -0.52 15.96
CA TRP A 74 6.73 0.19 14.68
C TRP A 74 7.50 1.51 14.68
N ARG A 75 7.38 2.31 15.74
CA ARG A 75 8.13 3.56 15.89
C ARG A 75 9.65 3.34 15.74
N ARG A 76 10.20 2.29 16.34
CA ARG A 76 11.64 1.98 16.19
C ARG A 76 12.00 1.66 14.73
N ARG A 77 11.18 0.87 14.04
CA ARG A 77 11.39 0.55 12.61
C ARG A 77 11.27 1.75 11.72
N MET A 78 10.26 2.59 11.94
CA MET A 78 9.97 3.76 11.12
C MET A 78 11.05 4.84 11.18
N ARG A 79 11.92 4.83 12.19
CA ARG A 79 13.07 5.76 12.25
C ARG A 79 14.04 5.63 11.07
N ALA A 80 14.11 4.46 10.45
CA ALA A 80 14.96 4.19 9.29
C ALA A 80 14.16 4.19 7.96
N VAL A 81 12.93 4.70 7.97
CA VAL A 81 12.04 4.70 6.81
C VAL A 81 11.74 6.14 6.40
N THR A 82 11.94 6.45 5.14
CA THR A 82 11.47 7.70 4.51
C THR A 82 10.19 7.39 3.74
N ILE A 83 9.11 8.10 4.05
CA ILE A 83 7.84 8.00 3.33
C ILE A 83 7.77 9.17 2.36
N LEU A 84 7.55 8.85 1.08
CA LEU A 84 7.42 9.82 0.01
C LEU A 84 6.02 9.75 -0.59
N SER A 85 5.42 10.92 -0.87
CA SER A 85 4.14 11.05 -1.57
C SER A 85 4.40 11.68 -2.93
N GLU A 86 4.88 10.87 -3.87
CA GLU A 86 5.22 11.31 -5.22
C GLU A 86 5.00 10.20 -6.26
N CYS A 87 5.16 10.53 -7.53
CA CYS A 87 5.07 9.55 -8.61
C CYS A 87 6.18 8.50 -8.49
N GLY A 88 5.82 7.23 -8.26
CA GLY A 88 6.77 6.12 -8.11
C GLY A 88 7.68 5.92 -9.33
N ILE A 89 7.16 6.11 -10.56
CA ILE A 89 7.98 6.03 -11.78
C ILE A 89 9.01 7.17 -11.80
N GLY A 90 8.64 8.36 -11.35
CA GLY A 90 9.54 9.49 -11.20
C GLY A 90 10.64 9.22 -10.16
N LEU A 91 10.28 8.62 -9.04
CA LEU A 91 11.24 8.19 -8.02
C LEU A 91 12.22 7.15 -8.56
N ILE A 92 11.71 6.10 -9.22
CA ILE A 92 12.53 5.03 -9.81
C ILE A 92 13.61 5.60 -10.73
N LYS A 93 13.29 6.61 -11.55
CA LYS A 93 14.25 7.25 -12.45
C LYS A 93 15.42 7.94 -11.73
N ARG A 94 15.26 8.33 -10.47
CA ARG A 94 16.28 9.00 -9.66
C ARG A 94 17.11 8.04 -8.79
N ILE A 95 16.67 6.78 -8.65
CA ILE A 95 17.42 5.78 -7.88
C ILE A 95 18.69 5.42 -8.65
N GLU A 96 19.84 5.45 -8.00
CA GLU A 96 21.10 5.00 -8.56
C GLU A 96 21.14 3.48 -8.69
N ASP A 97 21.68 2.98 -9.81
CA ASP A 97 21.90 1.53 -10.00
C ASP A 97 23.15 1.08 -9.24
N ALA A 98 22.95 0.48 -8.06
CA ALA A 98 24.04 0.10 -7.17
C ALA A 98 23.83 -1.27 -6.53
N ASN A 99 24.94 -1.93 -6.16
CA ASN A 99 24.90 -3.16 -5.38
C ASN A 99 24.34 -2.88 -3.98
N GLY A 100 23.58 -3.84 -3.45
CA GLY A 100 22.93 -3.71 -2.13
C GLY A 100 21.60 -2.96 -2.15
N VAL A 101 21.24 -2.34 -3.27
CA VAL A 101 19.92 -1.74 -3.45
C VAL A 101 18.92 -2.80 -3.92
N VAL A 102 17.73 -2.77 -3.32
CA VAL A 102 16.59 -3.61 -3.73
C VAL A 102 15.39 -2.71 -3.95
N ILE A 103 14.73 -2.87 -5.08
CA ILE A 103 13.48 -2.19 -5.41
C ILE A 103 12.38 -3.23 -5.44
N TYR A 104 11.35 -3.07 -4.59
CA TYR A 104 10.11 -3.83 -4.67
C TYR A 104 9.01 -2.93 -5.21
N VAL A 105 8.36 -3.34 -6.26
CA VAL A 105 7.30 -2.60 -6.94
C VAL A 105 6.01 -3.38 -6.90
N ASP A 106 4.97 -2.79 -6.34
CA ASP A 106 3.62 -3.34 -6.28
C ASP A 106 2.64 -2.33 -6.92
N PRO A 107 2.60 -2.27 -8.26
CA PRO A 107 1.75 -1.31 -8.96
C PRO A 107 0.29 -1.77 -8.95
N PRO A 108 -0.66 -0.88 -9.23
CA PRO A 108 -2.03 -1.31 -9.55
C PRO A 108 -2.02 -2.37 -10.65
N TYR A 109 -2.81 -3.44 -10.49
CA TYR A 109 -2.78 -4.57 -11.41
C TYR A 109 -3.62 -4.33 -12.67
N PHE A 110 -3.34 -5.06 -13.75
CA PHE A 110 -4.10 -4.97 -15.01
C PHE A 110 -5.58 -5.33 -14.85
N VAL A 111 -5.87 -6.29 -13.98
CA VAL A 111 -7.25 -6.65 -13.65
C VAL A 111 -7.65 -5.85 -12.42
N LYS A 112 -8.62 -4.95 -12.58
CA LYS A 112 -9.13 -4.13 -11.49
C LYS A 112 -9.78 -5.02 -10.43
N GLY A 113 -9.09 -5.22 -9.31
CA GLY A 113 -9.64 -5.89 -8.12
C GLY A 113 -10.14 -4.93 -7.05
N ALA A 114 -9.76 -3.65 -7.12
CA ALA A 114 -10.15 -2.59 -6.20
C ALA A 114 -10.22 -1.25 -6.94
N ASP A 115 -11.08 -0.35 -6.45
CA ASP A 115 -11.13 1.04 -6.93
C ASP A 115 -9.90 1.79 -6.38
N TYR A 116 -8.85 1.86 -7.17
CA TYR A 116 -7.69 2.67 -6.82
C TYR A 116 -8.02 4.17 -6.98
N VAL A 117 -7.50 4.97 -6.07
CA VAL A 117 -7.66 6.44 -6.11
C VAL A 117 -7.02 7.03 -7.36
N HIS A 118 -5.97 6.40 -7.87
CA HIS A 118 -5.28 6.76 -9.10
C HIS A 118 -5.35 5.59 -10.08
N ASP A 119 -5.87 5.86 -11.27
CA ASP A 119 -5.80 4.90 -12.36
C ASP A 119 -4.34 4.70 -12.78
N PHE A 120 -4.00 3.46 -13.07
CA PHE A 120 -2.72 3.08 -13.65
C PHE A 120 -2.99 2.50 -15.03
N THR A 121 -2.64 3.27 -16.05
CA THR A 121 -2.97 2.95 -17.43
C THR A 121 -2.03 1.92 -18.03
N HIS A 122 -2.39 1.38 -19.20
CA HIS A 122 -1.48 0.51 -19.95
C HIS A 122 -0.15 1.20 -20.31
N ASP A 123 -0.19 2.52 -20.56
CA ASP A 123 1.02 3.30 -20.80
C ASP A 123 1.88 3.42 -19.53
N ASP A 124 1.27 3.59 -18.38
CA ASP A 124 2.01 3.65 -17.11
C ASP A 124 2.72 2.33 -16.80
N HIS A 125 2.11 1.17 -17.09
CA HIS A 125 2.78 -0.12 -17.00
C HIS A 125 3.99 -0.22 -17.93
N THR A 126 3.86 0.28 -19.15
CA THR A 126 4.96 0.33 -20.12
C THR A 126 6.08 1.25 -19.66
N ARG A 127 5.74 2.45 -19.17
CA ARG A 127 6.70 3.42 -18.63
C ARG A 127 7.43 2.89 -17.40
N LEU A 128 6.71 2.17 -16.52
CA LEU A 128 7.28 1.51 -15.36
C LEU A 128 8.28 0.44 -15.79
N ALA A 129 7.90 -0.46 -16.69
CA ALA A 129 8.76 -1.53 -17.19
C ALA A 129 10.04 -0.96 -17.82
N LEU A 130 9.92 0.08 -18.65
CA LEU A 130 11.07 0.76 -19.25
C LEU A 130 11.99 1.39 -18.19
N ALA A 131 11.41 2.02 -17.14
CA ALA A 131 12.19 2.62 -16.08
C ALA A 131 12.97 1.57 -15.27
N LEU A 132 12.43 0.36 -15.13
CA LEU A 132 13.05 -0.73 -14.37
C LEU A 132 14.13 -1.49 -15.15
N ARG A 133 14.06 -1.54 -16.48
CA ARG A 133 15.03 -2.25 -17.33
C ARG A 133 16.46 -1.73 -17.23
N ARG A 134 16.65 -0.50 -16.78
CA ARG A 134 17.99 0.10 -16.66
C ARG A 134 18.83 -0.46 -15.53
N PHE A 135 18.21 -1.14 -14.56
CA PHE A 135 18.92 -1.67 -13.42
C PHE A 135 19.63 -2.97 -13.75
N THR A 136 20.93 -2.99 -13.53
CA THR A 136 21.79 -4.15 -13.78
C THR A 136 22.49 -4.64 -12.51
N ARG A 137 22.64 -3.76 -11.51
CA ARG A 137 23.27 -4.02 -10.19
C ARG A 137 22.24 -4.05 -9.06
N THR A 138 21.22 -3.24 -9.16
CA THR A 138 20.09 -3.19 -8.27
C THR A 138 19.18 -4.40 -8.50
N ARG A 139 18.79 -5.08 -7.43
CA ARG A 139 17.79 -6.15 -7.51
C ARG A 139 16.39 -5.56 -7.60
N VAL A 140 15.65 -5.94 -8.62
CA VAL A 140 14.28 -5.46 -8.81
C VAL A 140 13.31 -6.63 -8.74
N VAL A 141 12.25 -6.46 -7.96
CA VAL A 141 11.12 -7.40 -7.86
C VAL A 141 9.84 -6.65 -8.14
N VAL A 142 9.01 -7.19 -9.02
CA VAL A 142 7.69 -6.61 -9.35
C VAL A 142 6.62 -7.67 -9.10
N SER A 143 5.56 -7.30 -8.37
CA SER A 143 4.41 -8.17 -8.15
C SER A 143 3.26 -7.84 -9.09
N TYR A 144 2.62 -8.87 -9.63
CA TYR A 144 1.41 -8.77 -10.45
C TYR A 144 0.52 -10.00 -10.25
N TYR A 145 -0.77 -9.86 -10.51
CA TYR A 145 -1.58 -11.02 -10.85
C TYR A 145 -1.19 -11.54 -12.24
N ASP A 146 -1.37 -12.84 -12.48
CA ASP A 146 -1.05 -13.47 -13.76
C ASP A 146 -1.80 -12.79 -14.92
N HIS A 147 -1.05 -12.27 -15.88
CA HIS A 147 -1.59 -11.57 -17.05
C HIS A 147 -0.63 -11.71 -18.24
N PRO A 148 -1.12 -11.98 -19.47
CA PRO A 148 -0.27 -12.22 -20.64
C PRO A 148 0.71 -11.09 -20.94
N ARG A 149 0.33 -9.83 -20.73
CA ARG A 149 1.18 -8.67 -20.97
C ARG A 149 2.43 -8.58 -20.10
N ILE A 150 2.49 -9.31 -18.98
CA ILE A 150 3.67 -9.26 -18.10
C ILE A 150 4.90 -9.80 -18.84
N ALA A 151 4.76 -10.90 -19.59
CA ALA A 151 5.84 -11.45 -20.38
C ALA A 151 6.33 -10.48 -21.46
N GLU A 152 5.43 -9.71 -22.06
CA GLU A 152 5.77 -8.68 -23.05
C GLU A 152 6.50 -7.49 -22.42
N LEU A 153 6.07 -7.07 -21.24
CA LEU A 153 6.65 -5.92 -20.54
C LEU A 153 8.00 -6.21 -19.91
N TYR A 154 8.22 -7.45 -19.46
CA TYR A 154 9.44 -7.86 -18.75
C TYR A 154 10.17 -9.03 -19.45
N PRO A 155 10.56 -8.87 -20.74
CA PRO A 155 11.29 -9.94 -21.47
C PRO A 155 12.62 -10.22 -20.79
N GLY A 156 12.94 -11.50 -20.60
CA GLY A 156 14.18 -11.95 -19.97
C GLY A 156 14.19 -11.89 -18.44
N TRP A 157 13.11 -11.45 -17.81
CA TRP A 157 12.99 -11.51 -16.35
C TRP A 157 12.57 -12.90 -15.89
N THR A 158 13.05 -13.30 -14.70
CA THR A 158 12.62 -14.55 -14.07
C THR A 158 11.24 -14.37 -13.44
N ALA A 159 10.25 -15.11 -13.90
CA ALA A 159 8.94 -15.14 -13.32
C ALA A 159 8.81 -16.27 -12.29
N ARG A 160 8.26 -15.95 -11.11
CA ARG A 160 7.93 -16.94 -10.07
C ARG A 160 6.44 -16.84 -9.74
N ARG A 161 5.69 -17.89 -10.00
CA ARG A 161 4.27 -17.97 -9.60
C ARG A 161 4.15 -18.35 -8.13
N ILE A 162 3.27 -17.66 -7.43
CA ILE A 162 2.91 -17.94 -6.03
C ILE A 162 1.41 -18.18 -6.01
N GLU A 163 0.99 -19.36 -5.56
CA GLU A 163 -0.42 -19.65 -5.35
C GLU A 163 -0.85 -19.04 -4.01
N VAL A 164 -1.90 -18.23 -4.05
CA VAL A 164 -2.49 -17.63 -2.85
C VAL A 164 -3.74 -18.45 -2.52
N THR A 165 -3.71 -19.16 -1.40
CA THR A 165 -4.84 -19.92 -0.84
C THR A 165 -5.76 -19.06 0.00
#